data_f1832fd227fab4e4ce776b780ffe7038
#
_entry.id   f1832fd227fab4e4ce776b780ffe7038
#
_cell.length_a   1.000
_cell.length_b   1.000
_cell.length_c   1.000
_cell.angle_alpha   90.00
_cell.angle_beta   90.00
_cell.angle_gamma   90.00
#
_symmetry.space_group_name_H-M   'P 1'
#
loop_
_entity.id
_entity.type
_entity.pdbx_description
1 polymer ?
#
loop_
_entity_poly.entity_id
_entity_poly.type
_entity_poly.pdbx_seq_one_letter_code
_entity_poly.pdbx_strand_id
1 'polypeptide(L)'
;MNIIYMKNKNFFGKGISSIEGTDWKFNKNVSNKFDKHVRQSIPHYEDIQKYICSLSEWFIKDDSLIYDLGCSTGETAKNLFKKFPKKKFNYIGYDLSSEMIKISKKKNKKNKKAMFKVGDINKINFKNNTNLFLSILTFPFLSSVERINLYKKIFKSLNNGGAMIFVDKIRSSSSFYEDIFNQTYFDFKIENKLTHAQVLNKSKSIRGSMQIFEFREIEKFLKNVGLKK
;
A
#
# COMPACT_ATOMS: atom_id res chain seq x y z
N MET A 1 20.69 -28.19 -7.27
CA MET A 1 19.88 -27.02 -6.85
C MET A 1 20.76 -26.16 -5.97
N ASN A 2 21.20 -25.01 -6.47
CA ASN A 2 22.09 -24.13 -5.70
C ASN A 2 21.23 -23.24 -4.78
N ILE A 3 21.40 -23.39 -3.47
CA ILE A 3 20.76 -22.53 -2.48
C ILE A 3 21.64 -21.29 -2.31
N ILE A 4 21.10 -20.12 -2.60
CA ILE A 4 21.82 -18.86 -2.45
C ILE A 4 21.43 -18.24 -1.11
N TYR A 5 22.41 -18.10 -0.22
CA TYR A 5 22.27 -17.34 1.01
C TYR A 5 22.82 -15.93 0.81
N MET A 6 22.00 -14.90 1.05
CA MET A 6 22.42 -13.51 0.90
C MET A 6 22.39 -12.77 2.23
N LYS A 7 23.50 -12.12 2.56
CA LYS A 7 23.70 -11.35 3.79
C LYS A 7 23.35 -9.87 3.64
N ASN A 8 23.11 -9.37 2.43
CA ASN A 8 23.04 -7.91 2.20
C ASN A 8 21.77 -7.46 1.48
N LYS A 9 21.05 -6.51 2.08
CA LYS A 9 19.79 -5.91 1.59
C LYS A 9 19.90 -5.20 0.23
N ASN A 10 21.09 -4.79 -0.18
CA ASN A 10 21.31 -3.97 -1.38
C ASN A 10 21.26 -4.75 -2.70
N PHE A 11 21.04 -6.05 -2.64
CA PHE A 11 21.01 -6.91 -3.84
C PHE A 11 19.60 -7.06 -4.44
N PHE A 12 18.56 -6.78 -3.65
CA PHE A 12 17.19 -6.82 -4.15
C PHE A 12 16.91 -5.59 -5.01
N GLY A 13 16.81 -5.77 -6.31
CA GLY A 13 16.49 -4.70 -7.27
C GLY A 13 17.58 -4.39 -8.30
N LYS A 14 18.76 -5.03 -8.23
CA LYS A 14 19.82 -4.88 -9.25
C LYS A 14 19.92 -6.03 -10.27
N GLY A 15 19.01 -7.01 -10.21
CA GLY A 15 18.93 -8.04 -11.25
C GLY A 15 18.25 -7.50 -12.48
N ILE A 16 18.89 -7.50 -13.64
CA ILE A 16 18.35 -7.13 -14.98
C ILE A 16 17.71 -5.71 -15.06
N SER A 17 17.75 -4.93 -14.00
CA SER A 17 17.28 -3.52 -14.01
C SER A 17 18.22 -2.58 -14.76
N SER A 18 19.34 -3.08 -15.27
CA SER A 18 20.24 -2.36 -16.16
C SER A 18 19.80 -2.36 -17.64
N ILE A 19 18.68 -3.01 -17.98
CA ILE A 19 18.07 -2.83 -19.29
C ILE A 19 17.35 -1.50 -19.27
N GLU A 20 17.78 -0.55 -20.06
CA GLU A 20 17.17 0.77 -20.22
C GLU A 20 15.64 0.66 -20.29
N GLY A 21 14.92 1.39 -19.44
CA GLY A 21 13.46 1.44 -19.41
C GLY A 21 12.75 0.52 -18.40
N THR A 22 13.46 -0.23 -17.53
CA THR A 22 12.84 -1.19 -16.59
C THR A 22 12.63 -0.66 -15.18
N ASP A 23 13.17 0.50 -14.82
CA ASP A 23 12.95 1.11 -13.51
C ASP A 23 11.51 1.61 -13.38
N TRP A 24 10.65 0.83 -12.73
CA TRP A 24 9.34 1.34 -12.32
C TRP A 24 9.54 2.40 -11.24
N LYS A 25 9.67 3.65 -11.72
CA LYS A 25 9.62 4.82 -10.84
C LYS A 25 8.22 5.42 -10.94
N PHE A 26 7.65 5.80 -9.81
CA PHE A 26 6.42 6.58 -9.76
C PHE A 26 6.69 8.02 -10.26
N ASN A 27 7.14 8.11 -11.52
CA ASN A 27 7.43 9.38 -12.20
C ASN A 27 6.13 10.03 -12.71
N LYS A 28 6.25 11.24 -13.26
CA LYS A 28 5.12 12.05 -13.73
C LYS A 28 4.21 11.33 -14.74
N ASN A 29 4.78 10.54 -15.65
CA ASN A 29 4.00 9.82 -16.68
C ASN A 29 3.18 8.68 -16.06
N VAL A 30 3.75 7.97 -15.10
CA VAL A 30 3.08 6.89 -14.35
C VAL A 30 1.99 7.48 -13.46
N SER A 31 2.30 8.56 -12.74
CA SER A 31 1.38 9.19 -11.79
C SER A 31 0.08 9.67 -12.44
N ASN A 32 0.16 10.24 -13.64
CA ASN A 32 -1.02 10.73 -14.36
C ASN A 32 -1.96 9.61 -14.84
N LYS A 33 -1.43 8.41 -15.06
CA LYS A 33 -2.19 7.24 -15.52
C LYS A 33 -2.46 6.23 -14.39
N PHE A 34 -1.97 6.51 -13.19
CA PHE A 34 -1.94 5.57 -12.07
C PHE A 34 -3.33 5.07 -11.68
N ASP A 35 -4.28 5.96 -11.47
CA ASP A 35 -5.63 5.58 -11.03
C ASP A 35 -6.32 4.64 -12.06
N LYS A 36 -6.12 4.88 -13.35
CA LYS A 36 -6.61 3.98 -14.40
C LYS A 36 -5.88 2.63 -14.37
N HIS A 37 -4.55 2.67 -14.28
CA HIS A 37 -3.73 1.47 -14.27
C HIS A 37 -4.03 0.56 -13.06
N VAL A 38 -4.24 1.15 -11.88
CA VAL A 38 -4.59 0.39 -10.66
C VAL A 38 -5.92 -0.34 -10.85
N ARG A 39 -6.93 0.31 -11.39
CA ARG A 39 -8.24 -0.31 -11.69
C ARG A 39 -8.15 -1.46 -12.69
N GLN A 40 -7.25 -1.35 -13.65
CA GLN A 40 -7.00 -2.42 -14.63
C GLN A 40 -6.15 -3.58 -14.09
N SER A 41 -5.33 -3.32 -13.05
CA SER A 41 -4.33 -4.27 -12.56
C SER A 41 -4.71 -4.96 -11.27
N ILE A 42 -5.59 -4.37 -10.45
CA ILE A 42 -5.95 -4.89 -9.13
C ILE A 42 -7.41 -5.32 -9.15
N PRO A 43 -7.68 -6.63 -8.98
CA PRO A 43 -9.04 -7.14 -8.89
C PRO A 43 -9.83 -6.41 -7.80
N HIS A 44 -11.07 -6.08 -8.09
CA HIS A 44 -12.00 -5.46 -7.14
C HIS A 44 -11.50 -4.16 -6.47
N TYR A 45 -10.60 -3.39 -7.13
CA TYR A 45 -10.02 -2.20 -6.51
C TYR A 45 -11.06 -1.20 -5.99
N GLU A 46 -12.14 -0.97 -6.75
CA GLU A 46 -13.22 -0.08 -6.32
C GLU A 46 -13.97 -0.61 -5.10
N ASP A 47 -14.17 -1.92 -5.02
CA ASP A 47 -14.83 -2.54 -3.88
C ASP A 47 -13.93 -2.53 -2.65
N ILE A 48 -12.63 -2.75 -2.83
CA ILE A 48 -11.62 -2.58 -1.77
C ILE A 48 -11.72 -1.17 -1.19
N GLN A 49 -11.76 -0.13 -2.03
CA GLN A 49 -11.90 1.26 -1.57
C GLN A 49 -13.23 1.49 -0.80
N LYS A 50 -14.33 0.90 -1.26
CA LYS A 50 -15.63 0.97 -0.55
C LYS A 50 -15.56 0.27 0.81
N TYR A 51 -14.97 -0.93 0.88
CA TYR A 51 -14.82 -1.67 2.14
C TYR A 51 -13.93 -0.92 3.14
N ILE A 52 -12.81 -0.37 2.70
CA ILE A 52 -11.94 0.45 3.55
C ILE A 52 -12.73 1.62 4.13
N CYS A 53 -13.49 2.34 3.31
CA CYS A 53 -14.33 3.43 3.78
C CYS A 53 -15.42 2.96 4.77
N SER A 54 -16.00 1.79 4.54
CA SER A 54 -17.04 1.25 5.43
C SER A 54 -16.47 0.81 6.77
N LEU A 55 -15.35 0.12 6.77
CA LEU A 55 -14.66 -0.26 8.01
C LEU A 55 -14.14 0.97 8.78
N SER A 56 -13.67 1.99 8.08
CA SER A 56 -13.18 3.23 8.70
C SER A 56 -14.24 3.96 9.50
N GLU A 57 -15.53 3.74 9.20
CA GLU A 57 -16.65 4.37 9.89
C GLU A 57 -16.67 4.11 11.39
N TRP A 58 -16.24 2.92 11.80
CA TRP A 58 -16.20 2.50 13.20
C TRP A 58 -15.10 3.21 14.01
N PHE A 59 -14.10 3.77 13.33
CA PHE A 59 -12.92 4.38 13.96
C PHE A 59 -12.85 5.89 13.77
N ILE A 60 -13.69 6.48 12.89
CA ILE A 60 -13.69 7.91 12.59
C ILE A 60 -14.78 8.61 13.39
N LYS A 61 -14.34 9.48 14.30
CA LYS A 61 -15.19 10.46 15.02
C LYS A 61 -14.66 11.87 14.71
N ASP A 62 -15.31 12.90 15.24
CA ASP A 62 -14.75 14.25 15.19
C ASP A 62 -13.41 14.29 15.88
N ASP A 63 -12.51 15.07 15.30
CA ASP A 63 -11.10 15.23 15.69
C ASP A 63 -10.21 13.99 15.62
N SER A 64 -10.73 12.86 15.09
CA SER A 64 -9.91 11.68 14.82
C SER A 64 -8.70 12.01 13.98
N LEU A 65 -7.56 11.37 14.30
CA LEU A 65 -6.34 11.41 13.52
C LEU A 65 -6.19 10.11 12.73
N ILE A 66 -6.03 10.25 11.41
CA ILE A 66 -5.87 9.16 10.46
C ILE A 66 -4.53 9.31 9.76
N TYR A 67 -3.74 8.25 9.73
CA TYR A 67 -2.56 8.13 8.87
C TYR A 67 -2.84 7.17 7.71
N ASP A 68 -2.43 7.59 6.50
CA ASP A 68 -2.43 6.73 5.30
C ASP A 68 -0.99 6.53 4.83
N LEU A 69 -0.53 5.29 4.93
CA LEU A 69 0.85 4.87 4.69
C LEU A 69 0.99 4.36 3.25
N GLY A 70 1.56 5.18 2.39
CA GLY A 70 1.59 4.97 0.94
C GLY A 70 0.32 5.49 0.28
N CYS A 71 -0.05 6.73 0.57
CA CYS A 71 -1.33 7.32 0.16
C CYS A 71 -1.46 7.56 -1.35
N SER A 72 -0.38 7.40 -2.12
CA SER A 72 -0.38 7.52 -3.58
C SER A 72 -1.06 8.82 -4.06
N THR A 73 -1.99 8.74 -5.00
CA THR A 73 -2.75 9.87 -5.54
C THR A 73 -3.84 10.42 -4.61
N GLY A 74 -3.95 9.90 -3.37
CA GLY A 74 -4.92 10.35 -2.38
C GLY A 74 -6.37 9.96 -2.67
N GLU A 75 -6.60 8.85 -3.36
CA GLU A 75 -7.96 8.39 -3.69
C GLU A 75 -8.72 7.98 -2.43
N THR A 76 -8.07 7.30 -1.49
CA THR A 76 -8.67 6.90 -0.20
C THR A 76 -9.12 8.12 0.61
N ALA A 77 -8.28 9.16 0.69
CA ALA A 77 -8.67 10.43 1.33
C ALA A 77 -9.94 11.01 0.71
N LYS A 78 -9.95 11.13 -0.64
CA LYS A 78 -11.11 11.65 -1.38
C LYS A 78 -12.38 10.87 -1.06
N ASN A 79 -12.29 9.54 -1.02
CA ASN A 79 -13.43 8.67 -0.74
C ASN A 79 -13.92 8.80 0.70
N LEU A 80 -13.02 8.89 1.68
CA LEU A 80 -13.37 9.11 3.10
C LEU A 80 -14.07 10.45 3.30
N PHE A 81 -13.51 11.56 2.78
CA PHE A 81 -14.13 12.87 2.90
C PHE A 81 -15.48 12.97 2.17
N LYS A 82 -15.64 12.24 1.05
CA LYS A 82 -16.92 12.13 0.36
C LYS A 82 -17.95 11.32 1.17
N LYS A 83 -17.53 10.24 1.82
CA LYS A 83 -18.42 9.38 2.63
C LYS A 83 -18.83 10.04 3.93
N PHE A 84 -17.94 10.83 4.55
CA PHE A 84 -18.15 11.44 5.86
C PHE A 84 -18.10 12.98 5.81
N PRO A 85 -18.98 13.64 5.03
CA PRO A 85 -18.90 15.09 4.78
C PRO A 85 -19.15 15.93 6.04
N LYS A 86 -19.83 15.38 7.04
CA LYS A 86 -20.16 16.06 8.31
C LYS A 86 -19.12 15.81 9.41
N LYS A 87 -18.31 14.75 9.32
CA LYS A 87 -17.29 14.43 10.33
C LYS A 87 -16.03 15.29 10.14
N LYS A 88 -15.49 15.82 11.24
CA LYS A 88 -14.32 16.70 11.24
C LYS A 88 -13.07 15.96 11.69
N PHE A 89 -12.52 15.09 10.84
CA PHE A 89 -11.30 14.34 11.13
C PHE A 89 -10.06 14.90 10.42
N ASN A 90 -8.87 14.63 10.97
CA ASN A 90 -7.59 15.00 10.41
C ASN A 90 -6.99 13.81 9.66
N TYR A 91 -6.57 14.01 8.42
CA TYR A 91 -5.97 12.99 7.59
C TYR A 91 -4.54 13.39 7.19
N ILE A 92 -3.59 12.48 7.40
CA ILE A 92 -2.19 12.67 7.03
C ILE A 92 -1.75 11.51 6.15
N GLY A 93 -1.58 11.77 4.85
CA GLY A 93 -1.06 10.81 3.90
C GLY A 93 0.45 10.97 3.67
N TYR A 94 1.16 9.87 3.67
CA TYR A 94 2.58 9.81 3.31
C TYR A 94 2.80 8.94 2.08
N ASP A 95 3.69 9.39 1.20
CA ASP A 95 4.18 8.62 0.07
C ASP A 95 5.64 9.00 -0.22
N LEU A 96 6.43 8.07 -0.75
CA LEU A 96 7.82 8.34 -1.16
C LEU A 96 7.89 9.21 -2.41
N SER A 97 6.87 9.14 -3.28
CA SER A 97 6.84 9.85 -4.55
C SER A 97 6.32 11.27 -4.40
N SER A 98 7.17 12.25 -4.67
CA SER A 98 6.78 13.66 -4.73
C SER A 98 5.69 13.93 -5.77
N GLU A 99 5.69 13.18 -6.88
CA GLU A 99 4.69 13.31 -7.94
C GLU A 99 3.31 12.81 -7.49
N MET A 100 3.26 11.67 -6.76
CA MET A 100 2.02 11.20 -6.14
C MET A 100 1.47 12.22 -5.14
N ILE A 101 2.34 12.80 -4.32
CA ILE A 101 1.94 13.83 -3.36
C ILE A 101 1.43 15.11 -4.04
N LYS A 102 2.00 15.53 -5.17
CA LYS A 102 1.45 16.67 -5.96
C LYS A 102 0.02 16.37 -6.43
N ILE A 103 -0.22 15.16 -6.94
CA ILE A 103 -1.54 14.74 -7.41
C ILE A 103 -2.52 14.64 -6.25
N SER A 104 -2.12 14.03 -5.12
CA SER A 104 -2.99 13.88 -3.95
C SER A 104 -3.44 15.23 -3.39
N LYS A 105 -2.54 16.22 -3.31
CA LYS A 105 -2.86 17.59 -2.92
C LYS A 105 -3.87 18.24 -3.90
N LYS A 106 -3.63 18.11 -5.20
CA LYS A 106 -4.54 18.64 -6.23
C LYS A 106 -5.93 18.00 -6.15
N LYS A 107 -5.98 16.66 -6.03
CA LYS A 107 -7.22 15.88 -5.95
C LYS A 107 -8.04 16.23 -4.71
N ASN A 108 -7.37 16.52 -3.60
CA ASN A 108 -8.00 16.78 -2.30
C ASN A 108 -7.99 18.26 -1.89
N LYS A 109 -7.79 19.21 -2.81
CA LYS A 109 -7.66 20.65 -2.49
C LYS A 109 -8.83 21.25 -1.68
N LYS A 110 -10.02 20.68 -1.80
CA LYS A 110 -11.22 21.10 -1.06
C LYS A 110 -11.24 20.60 0.39
N ASN A 111 -10.47 19.57 0.71
CA ASN A 111 -10.43 18.92 2.02
C ASN A 111 -9.35 19.55 2.90
N LYS A 112 -9.66 20.68 3.56
CA LYS A 112 -8.68 21.46 4.34
C LYS A 112 -8.01 20.69 5.48
N LYS A 113 -8.62 19.62 5.98
CA LYS A 113 -8.08 18.72 7.02
C LYS A 113 -7.25 17.55 6.46
N ALA A 114 -7.05 17.48 5.14
CA ALA A 114 -6.18 16.50 4.49
C ALA A 114 -4.79 17.09 4.25
N MET A 115 -3.79 16.48 4.84
CA MET A 115 -2.38 16.81 4.62
C MET A 115 -1.68 15.67 3.90
N PHE A 116 -0.86 16.01 2.89
CA PHE A 116 -0.08 15.03 2.11
C PHE A 116 1.39 15.42 2.15
N LYS A 117 2.25 14.48 2.52
CA LYS A 117 3.68 14.71 2.75
C LYS A 117 4.51 13.65 2.04
N VAL A 118 5.61 14.09 1.42
CA VAL A 118 6.66 13.17 0.95
C VAL A 118 7.40 12.64 2.17
N GLY A 119 7.54 11.31 2.28
CA GLY A 119 8.27 10.73 3.39
C GLY A 119 8.32 9.21 3.37
N ASP A 120 9.40 8.68 3.91
CA ASP A 120 9.58 7.26 4.18
C ASP A 120 8.83 6.88 5.46
N ILE A 121 7.80 6.05 5.32
CA ILE A 121 6.94 5.62 6.44
C ILE A 121 7.73 4.91 7.56
N ASN A 122 8.88 4.30 7.23
CA ASN A 122 9.76 3.69 8.23
C ASN A 122 10.47 4.73 9.11
N LYS A 123 10.64 5.97 8.63
CA LYS A 123 11.36 7.05 9.33
C LYS A 123 10.45 8.01 10.06
N ILE A 124 9.14 7.90 9.87
CA ILE A 124 8.16 8.80 10.48
C ILE A 124 7.94 8.47 11.94
N ASN A 125 7.88 9.52 12.76
CA ASN A 125 7.36 9.43 14.11
C ASN A 125 5.87 9.79 14.08
N PHE A 126 5.01 8.82 14.34
CA PHE A 126 3.58 9.03 14.40
C PHE A 126 3.20 9.70 15.72
N LYS A 127 2.15 10.51 15.68
CA LYS A 127 1.58 11.08 16.90
C LYS A 127 0.87 9.99 17.70
N ASN A 128 1.01 10.06 19.02
CA ASN A 128 0.20 9.26 19.92
C ASN A 128 -1.29 9.62 19.79
N ASN A 129 -2.16 8.74 20.26
CA ASN A 129 -3.62 8.87 20.14
C ASN A 129 -4.14 8.89 18.70
N THR A 130 -3.47 8.17 17.81
CA THR A 130 -3.94 7.96 16.45
C THR A 130 -5.14 7.00 16.45
N ASN A 131 -6.21 7.38 15.76
CA ASN A 131 -7.44 6.58 15.72
C ASN A 131 -7.39 5.51 14.64
N LEU A 132 -6.76 5.80 13.50
CA LEU A 132 -6.77 4.90 12.36
C LEU A 132 -5.49 5.00 11.54
N PHE A 133 -4.90 3.85 11.27
CA PHE A 133 -3.88 3.69 10.24
C PHE A 133 -4.48 2.96 9.03
N LEU A 134 -4.18 3.49 7.85
CA LEU A 134 -4.52 2.89 6.57
C LEU A 134 -3.24 2.53 5.83
N SER A 135 -3.26 1.41 5.11
CA SER A 135 -2.18 1.02 4.19
C SER A 135 -2.73 0.13 3.09
N ILE A 136 -2.69 0.60 1.85
CA ILE A 136 -3.30 -0.11 0.74
C ILE A 136 -2.21 -0.51 -0.26
N LEU A 137 -1.86 -1.79 -0.25
CA LEU A 137 -0.85 -2.40 -1.12
C LEU A 137 0.54 -1.74 -1.02
N THR A 138 0.87 -1.19 0.15
CA THR A 138 2.17 -0.55 0.41
C THR A 138 3.13 -1.51 1.10
N PHE A 139 2.64 -2.31 2.04
CA PHE A 139 3.48 -3.22 2.83
C PHE A 139 4.26 -4.25 2.01
N PRO A 140 3.81 -4.74 0.83
CA PRO A 140 4.63 -5.63 0.02
C PRO A 140 6.01 -5.07 -0.35
N PHE A 141 6.17 -3.75 -0.38
CA PHE A 141 7.45 -3.08 -0.68
C PHE A 141 8.39 -2.96 0.54
N LEU A 142 7.98 -3.44 1.70
CA LEU A 142 8.78 -3.45 2.92
C LEU A 142 9.37 -4.84 3.18
N SER A 143 10.62 -4.87 3.63
CA SER A 143 11.20 -6.11 4.17
C SER A 143 10.49 -6.55 5.45
N SER A 144 10.64 -7.82 5.84
CA SER A 144 10.06 -8.34 7.09
C SER A 144 10.47 -7.51 8.31
N VAL A 145 11.73 -7.11 8.39
CA VAL A 145 12.26 -6.29 9.50
C VAL A 145 11.61 -4.89 9.52
N GLU A 146 11.53 -4.23 8.36
CA GLU A 146 10.88 -2.93 8.23
C GLU A 146 9.40 -3.00 8.60
N ARG A 147 8.72 -4.04 8.12
CA ARG A 147 7.31 -4.27 8.38
C ARG A 147 7.04 -4.46 9.88
N ILE A 148 7.81 -5.32 10.55
CA ILE A 148 7.68 -5.57 12.00
C ILE A 148 7.96 -4.27 12.80
N ASN A 149 9.00 -3.53 12.43
CA ASN A 149 9.33 -2.27 13.09
C ASN A 149 8.22 -1.21 12.89
N LEU A 150 7.65 -1.15 11.70
CA LEU A 150 6.53 -0.27 11.41
C LEU A 150 5.28 -0.66 12.21
N TYR A 151 4.95 -1.95 12.31
CA TYR A 151 3.84 -2.43 13.13
C TYR A 151 4.02 -2.07 14.62
N LYS A 152 5.24 -2.16 15.16
CA LYS A 152 5.55 -1.71 16.52
C LYS A 152 5.29 -0.21 16.71
N LYS A 153 5.69 0.62 15.73
CA LYS A 153 5.43 2.07 15.76
C LYS A 153 3.93 2.37 15.69
N ILE A 154 3.20 1.69 14.82
CA ILE A 154 1.75 1.81 14.68
C ILE A 154 1.07 1.45 16.00
N PHE A 155 1.39 0.28 16.57
CA PHE A 155 0.82 -0.18 17.82
C PHE A 155 1.02 0.82 18.96
N LYS A 156 2.24 1.36 19.12
CA LYS A 156 2.55 2.38 20.13
C LYS A 156 1.79 3.69 19.94
N SER A 157 1.44 4.04 18.72
CA SER A 157 0.79 5.31 18.39
C SER A 157 -0.72 5.22 18.35
N LEU A 158 -1.29 4.01 18.27
CA LEU A 158 -2.74 3.80 18.32
C LEU A 158 -3.28 4.16 19.69
N ASN A 159 -4.42 4.82 19.71
CA ASN A 159 -5.20 5.01 20.94
C ASN A 159 -5.95 3.71 21.31
N ASN A 160 -6.51 3.65 22.51
CA ASN A 160 -7.40 2.58 22.90
C ASN A 160 -8.64 2.58 22.01
N GLY A 161 -8.92 1.43 21.37
CA GLY A 161 -9.99 1.29 20.38
C GLY A 161 -9.64 1.83 18.99
N GLY A 162 -8.38 2.24 18.76
CA GLY A 162 -7.88 2.54 17.41
C GLY A 162 -7.58 1.29 16.60
N ALA A 163 -7.47 1.44 15.28
CA ALA A 163 -7.27 0.32 14.37
C ALA A 163 -6.22 0.60 13.29
N MET A 164 -5.72 -0.49 12.72
CA MET A 164 -5.00 -0.49 11.45
C MET A 164 -5.81 -1.30 10.44
N ILE A 165 -6.24 -0.66 9.36
CA ILE A 165 -6.88 -1.31 8.20
C ILE A 165 -5.86 -1.32 7.06
N PHE A 166 -5.55 -2.50 6.56
CA PHE A 166 -4.62 -2.62 5.45
C PHE A 166 -5.06 -3.67 4.44
N VAL A 167 -4.62 -3.47 3.21
CA VAL A 167 -4.77 -4.42 2.11
C VAL A 167 -3.37 -4.83 1.68
N ASP A 168 -3.15 -6.12 1.58
CA ASP A 168 -1.85 -6.67 1.24
C ASP A 168 -1.95 -7.67 0.09
N LYS A 169 -0.86 -7.85 -0.65
CA LYS A 169 -0.69 -8.98 -1.53
C LYS A 169 -0.13 -10.14 -0.71
N ILE A 170 -0.82 -11.26 -0.73
CA ILE A 170 -0.39 -12.49 -0.07
C ILE A 170 0.02 -13.52 -1.10
N ARG A 171 0.88 -14.47 -0.70
CA ARG A 171 1.19 -15.68 -1.46
C ARG A 171 0.48 -16.90 -0.86
N SER A 172 0.26 -17.90 -1.69
CA SER A 172 -0.19 -19.21 -1.22
C SER A 172 0.94 -19.95 -0.49
N SER A 173 0.57 -20.83 0.42
CA SER A 173 1.49 -21.81 1.02
C SER A 173 1.79 -22.99 0.06
N SER A 174 0.98 -23.18 -0.95
CA SER A 174 1.14 -24.21 -1.98
C SER A 174 1.63 -23.59 -3.29
N SER A 175 2.73 -24.13 -3.83
CA SER A 175 3.25 -23.69 -5.15
C SER A 175 2.25 -23.94 -6.26
N PHE A 176 1.46 -25.02 -6.20
CA PHE A 176 0.41 -25.34 -7.17
C PHE A 176 -0.67 -24.25 -7.21
N TYR A 177 -1.20 -23.86 -6.05
CA TYR A 177 -2.20 -22.78 -5.99
C TYR A 177 -1.60 -21.41 -6.30
N GLU A 178 -0.34 -21.16 -5.92
CA GLU A 178 0.34 -19.91 -6.27
C GLU A 178 0.44 -19.74 -7.79
N ASP A 179 0.72 -20.84 -8.52
CA ASP A 179 0.78 -20.82 -9.97
C ASP A 179 -0.60 -20.54 -10.59
N ILE A 180 -1.66 -21.21 -10.13
CA ILE A 180 -3.04 -20.95 -10.55
C ILE A 180 -3.41 -19.48 -10.32
N PHE A 181 -3.14 -18.94 -9.12
CA PHE A 181 -3.47 -17.55 -8.82
C PHE A 181 -2.69 -16.57 -9.70
N ASN A 182 -1.43 -16.85 -9.99
CA ASN A 182 -0.63 -16.02 -10.87
C ASN A 182 -1.19 -16.02 -12.30
N GLN A 183 -1.54 -17.19 -12.85
CA GLN A 183 -2.15 -17.30 -14.18
C GLN A 183 -3.49 -16.54 -14.24
N THR A 184 -4.40 -16.81 -13.31
CA THR A 184 -5.69 -16.10 -13.20
C THR A 184 -5.50 -14.57 -13.09
N TYR A 185 -4.47 -14.14 -12.37
CA TYR A 185 -4.15 -12.72 -12.24
C TYR A 185 -3.61 -12.11 -13.54
N PHE A 186 -2.87 -12.87 -14.34
CA PHE A 186 -2.46 -12.46 -15.69
C PHE A 186 -3.68 -12.30 -16.60
N ASP A 187 -4.57 -13.30 -16.63
CA ASP A 187 -5.78 -13.29 -17.44
C ASP A 187 -6.66 -12.08 -17.09
N PHE A 188 -6.90 -11.85 -15.80
CA PHE A 188 -7.62 -10.65 -15.33
C PHE A 188 -7.06 -9.35 -15.91
N LYS A 189 -5.74 -9.19 -15.96
CA LYS A 189 -5.12 -7.97 -16.49
C LYS A 189 -5.34 -7.82 -17.99
N ILE A 190 -5.25 -8.92 -18.74
CA ILE A 190 -5.49 -8.94 -20.19
C ILE A 190 -6.96 -8.61 -20.49
N GLU A 191 -7.90 -9.23 -19.79
CA GLU A 191 -9.33 -8.95 -19.89
C GLU A 191 -9.64 -7.47 -19.59
N ASN A 192 -8.90 -6.87 -18.64
CA ASN A 192 -9.00 -5.45 -18.34
C ASN A 192 -8.18 -4.54 -19.27
N LYS A 193 -7.89 -5.02 -20.50
CA LYS A 193 -7.30 -4.26 -21.62
C LYS A 193 -5.85 -3.82 -21.38
N LEU A 194 -5.10 -4.51 -20.54
CA LEU A 194 -3.64 -4.41 -20.53
C LEU A 194 -3.06 -5.33 -21.59
N THR A 195 -2.08 -4.86 -22.34
CA THR A 195 -1.38 -5.72 -23.31
C THR A 195 -0.41 -6.65 -22.61
N HIS A 196 -0.09 -7.80 -23.23
CA HIS A 196 0.91 -8.74 -22.73
C HIS A 196 2.25 -8.05 -22.44
N ALA A 197 2.68 -7.15 -23.33
CA ALA A 197 3.91 -6.37 -23.12
C ALA A 197 3.83 -5.47 -21.87
N GLN A 198 2.70 -4.82 -21.61
CA GLN A 198 2.50 -4.02 -20.40
C GLN A 198 2.55 -4.86 -19.13
N VAL A 199 1.90 -6.03 -19.13
CA VAL A 199 1.90 -6.95 -17.99
C VAL A 199 3.31 -7.47 -17.74
N LEU A 200 4.03 -7.90 -18.78
CA LEU A 200 5.40 -8.40 -18.66
C LEU A 200 6.38 -7.32 -18.21
N ASN A 201 6.32 -6.13 -18.80
CA ASN A 201 7.18 -5.01 -18.44
C ASN A 201 6.94 -4.58 -16.99
N LYS A 202 5.68 -4.54 -16.55
CA LYS A 202 5.36 -4.26 -15.14
C LYS A 202 5.93 -5.33 -14.22
N SER A 203 5.77 -6.62 -14.54
CA SER A 203 6.33 -7.72 -13.77
C SER A 203 7.87 -7.61 -13.66
N LYS A 204 8.55 -7.30 -14.77
CA LYS A 204 10.00 -7.09 -14.78
C LYS A 204 10.41 -5.90 -13.91
N SER A 205 9.68 -4.79 -13.97
CA SER A 205 10.01 -3.55 -13.25
C SER A 205 9.90 -3.65 -11.73
N ILE A 206 9.04 -4.54 -11.20
CA ILE A 206 8.86 -4.76 -9.76
C ILE A 206 9.56 -6.03 -9.25
N ARG A 207 10.32 -6.69 -10.12
CA ARG A 207 11.04 -7.92 -9.74
C ARG A 207 12.03 -7.64 -8.61
N GLY A 208 11.93 -8.43 -7.53
CA GLY A 208 12.78 -8.27 -6.34
C GLY A 208 12.48 -7.05 -5.47
N SER A 209 11.51 -6.20 -5.84
CA SER A 209 11.12 -5.04 -5.03
C SER A 209 10.02 -5.33 -4.00
N MET A 210 9.38 -6.50 -4.09
CA MET A 210 8.30 -6.88 -3.19
C MET A 210 8.69 -8.12 -2.36
N GLN A 211 8.36 -8.08 -1.06
CA GLN A 211 8.36 -9.24 -0.17
C GLN A 211 6.93 -9.60 0.18
N ILE A 212 6.46 -10.71 -0.40
CA ILE A 212 5.09 -11.18 -0.25
C ILE A 212 5.10 -12.35 0.73
N PHE A 213 4.24 -12.29 1.73
CA PHE A 213 4.13 -13.27 2.81
C PHE A 213 2.84 -14.07 2.72
N GLU A 214 2.81 -15.24 3.36
CA GLU A 214 1.57 -15.95 3.60
C GLU A 214 0.72 -15.21 4.63
N PHE A 215 -0.58 -15.41 4.60
CA PHE A 215 -1.49 -14.81 5.58
C PHE A 215 -1.09 -15.13 7.03
N ARG A 216 -0.71 -16.37 7.31
CA ARG A 216 -0.26 -16.81 8.66
C ARG A 216 1.02 -16.12 9.11
N GLU A 217 1.95 -15.83 8.20
CA GLU A 217 3.17 -15.09 8.54
C GLU A 217 2.84 -13.65 8.94
N ILE A 218 1.97 -12.99 8.18
CA ILE A 218 1.51 -11.62 8.49
C ILE A 218 0.78 -11.61 9.85
N GLU A 219 -0.12 -12.56 10.07
CA GLU A 219 -0.83 -12.70 11.36
C GLU A 219 0.13 -12.87 12.54
N LYS A 220 1.18 -13.69 12.37
CA LYS A 220 2.24 -13.87 13.37
C LYS A 220 2.98 -12.56 13.65
N PHE A 221 3.32 -11.79 12.61
CA PHE A 221 3.97 -10.49 12.79
C PHE A 221 3.09 -9.53 13.62
N LEU A 222 1.80 -9.47 13.32
CA LEU A 222 0.85 -8.61 14.02
C LEU A 222 0.67 -9.02 15.48
N LYS A 223 0.48 -10.30 15.74
CA LYS A 223 0.34 -10.85 17.12
C LYS A 223 1.59 -10.59 17.96
N ASN A 224 2.78 -10.74 17.38
CA ASN A 224 4.05 -10.54 18.08
C ASN A 224 4.28 -9.07 18.50
N VAL A 225 3.61 -8.11 17.90
CA VAL A 225 3.69 -6.69 18.29
C VAL A 225 2.51 -6.24 19.17
N GLY A 226 1.57 -7.12 19.46
CA GLY A 226 0.40 -6.83 20.31
C GLY A 226 -0.87 -6.43 19.56
N LEU A 227 -0.84 -6.37 18.23
CA LEU A 227 -2.03 -6.12 17.41
C LEU A 227 -2.90 -7.38 17.38
N LYS A 228 -4.18 -7.23 17.74
CA LYS A 228 -5.18 -8.31 17.72
C LYS A 228 -6.10 -8.14 16.50
N LYS A 229 -6.60 -9.27 16.03
CA LYS A 229 -7.58 -9.33 14.95
C LYS A 229 -8.97 -9.03 15.50
#